data_0206a5a53a838539c9957b4db1cdddf9
#
_entry.id   0206a5a53a838539c9957b4db1cdddf9
#
_cell.length_a   1.000
_cell.length_b   1.000
_cell.length_c   1.000
_cell.angle_alpha   90.00
_cell.angle_beta   90.00
_cell.angle_gamma   90.00
#
_symmetry.space_group_name_H-M   'P 1'
#
loop_
_entity.id
_entity.type
_entity.pdbx_description
1 polymer ?
#
loop_
_entity_poly.entity_id
_entity_poly.type
_entity_poly.pdbx_seq_one_letter_code
_entity_poly.pdbx_strand_id
1 'polypeptide(L)'
;IRMRHHADGDGLCASVPLQLALERFISEHHHDRDAPRHLLKRLPSKAPFYEMEDVTRDLNFALENRKRHGQKLPLLLMLDNGSTEEDTPAYRNLAHYDVPIVVVDHHHPDPDAVGPLVDEHVNPYLHDEDYRITTGMMSVELARMIDPSLTEELGHVPAVAGLADRSQAEAMDDYLDLAAEKGYTEADLRDVGEALDYATFWLKYNDGRELINDALNVACDDRERHEELVEFLASRAERDVDEQLDAAMSHVEHERLDNDAHLYRIDVENYAHRFTYPAP
;
A
#
# COMPACT_ATOMS: atom_id res chain seq x y z
N ILE A 1 -7.00 -15.13 -6.38
CA ILE A 1 -5.91 -14.32 -5.84
C ILE A 1 -6.41 -13.61 -4.60
N ARG A 2 -5.61 -13.63 -3.55
CA ARG A 2 -5.77 -12.81 -2.35
C ARG A 2 -4.61 -11.82 -2.33
N MET A 3 -4.91 -10.55 -2.42
CA MET A 3 -3.93 -9.47 -2.36
C MET A 3 -4.04 -8.77 -1.01
N ARG A 4 -2.93 -8.66 -0.31
CA ARG A 4 -2.77 -7.90 0.93
C ARG A 4 -1.74 -6.81 0.70
N HIS A 5 -1.96 -5.65 1.25
CA HIS A 5 -1.06 -4.51 1.10
C HIS A 5 -0.98 -3.70 2.40
N HIS A 6 0.10 -2.96 2.58
CA HIS A 6 0.19 -1.97 3.64
C HIS A 6 -0.90 -0.90 3.48
N ALA A 7 -1.36 -0.36 4.59
CA ALA A 7 -2.50 0.56 4.61
C ALA A 7 -2.06 2.03 4.55
N ASP A 8 -1.31 2.39 3.51
CA ASP A 8 -0.79 3.74 3.25
C ASP A 8 -0.73 4.05 1.75
N GLY A 9 -0.12 5.20 1.40
CA GLY A 9 -0.01 5.69 0.03
C GLY A 9 0.79 4.75 -0.88
N ASP A 10 1.95 4.23 -0.44
CA ASP A 10 2.76 3.31 -1.24
C ASP A 10 2.05 1.97 -1.43
N GLY A 11 1.52 1.37 -0.36
CA GLY A 11 0.74 0.13 -0.45
C GLY A 11 -0.48 0.23 -1.35
N LEU A 12 -1.16 1.39 -1.39
CA LEU A 12 -2.25 1.64 -2.34
C LEU A 12 -1.72 1.78 -3.77
N CYS A 13 -0.64 2.54 -3.98
CA CYS A 13 0.03 2.68 -5.28
C CYS A 13 0.60 1.34 -5.78
N ALA A 14 0.91 0.41 -4.89
CA ALA A 14 1.29 -0.96 -5.24
C ALA A 14 0.07 -1.81 -5.64
N SER A 15 -0.99 -1.77 -4.83
CA SER A 15 -2.09 -2.72 -4.94
C SER A 15 -3.11 -2.37 -6.04
N VAL A 16 -3.39 -1.09 -6.28
CA VAL A 16 -4.40 -0.67 -7.28
C VAL A 16 -3.98 -0.99 -8.71
N PRO A 17 -2.75 -0.66 -9.17
CA PRO A 17 -2.28 -1.03 -10.50
C PRO A 17 -2.29 -2.53 -10.76
N LEU A 18 -1.80 -3.32 -9.82
CA LEU A 18 -1.79 -4.78 -9.94
C LEU A 18 -3.21 -5.36 -9.92
N GLN A 19 -4.12 -4.80 -9.11
CA GLN A 19 -5.52 -5.18 -9.16
C GLN A 19 -6.11 -4.96 -10.54
N LEU A 20 -5.91 -3.79 -11.14
CA LEU A 20 -6.43 -3.43 -12.45
C LEU A 20 -5.89 -4.36 -13.55
N ALA A 21 -4.57 -4.59 -13.56
CA ALA A 21 -3.94 -5.50 -14.52
C ALA A 21 -4.46 -6.94 -14.39
N LEU A 22 -4.56 -7.44 -13.16
CA LEU A 22 -5.07 -8.79 -12.90
C LEU A 22 -6.57 -8.94 -13.19
N GLU A 23 -7.38 -7.91 -12.96
CA GLU A 23 -8.80 -7.92 -13.33
C GLU A 23 -9.00 -7.99 -14.85
N ARG A 24 -8.21 -7.24 -15.62
CA ARG A 24 -8.21 -7.32 -17.09
C ARG A 24 -7.74 -8.70 -17.55
N PHE A 25 -6.64 -9.20 -17.00
CA PHE A 25 -6.15 -10.56 -17.32
C PHE A 25 -7.21 -11.64 -17.03
N ILE A 26 -7.87 -11.59 -15.86
CA ILE A 26 -8.92 -12.54 -15.51
C ILE A 26 -10.10 -12.42 -16.49
N SER A 27 -10.51 -11.21 -16.84
CA SER A 27 -11.63 -10.95 -17.75
C SER A 27 -11.37 -11.50 -19.16
N GLU A 28 -10.12 -11.45 -19.63
CA GLU A 28 -9.74 -12.00 -20.93
C GLU A 28 -9.69 -13.53 -20.97
N HIS A 29 -9.34 -14.14 -19.83
CA HIS A 29 -9.13 -15.60 -19.73
C HIS A 29 -10.30 -16.36 -19.13
N HIS A 30 -11.36 -15.66 -18.71
CA HIS A 30 -12.52 -16.28 -18.07
C HIS A 30 -13.82 -15.91 -18.80
N HIS A 31 -14.70 -16.90 -18.99
CA HIS A 31 -15.97 -16.68 -19.68
C HIS A 31 -17.02 -15.95 -18.85
N ASP A 32 -16.88 -15.97 -17.52
CA ASP A 32 -17.77 -15.30 -16.59
C ASP A 32 -17.33 -13.84 -16.42
N ARG A 33 -18.24 -12.90 -16.70
CA ARG A 33 -17.98 -11.45 -16.57
C ARG A 33 -17.75 -11.02 -15.12
N ASP A 34 -18.30 -11.76 -14.16
CA ASP A 34 -18.12 -11.48 -12.74
C ASP A 34 -16.90 -12.20 -12.14
N ALA A 35 -16.13 -12.96 -12.95
CA ALA A 35 -14.95 -13.68 -12.51
C ALA A 35 -13.95 -12.80 -11.72
N PRO A 36 -13.58 -11.58 -12.13
CA PRO A 36 -12.66 -10.74 -11.35
C PRO A 36 -13.16 -10.52 -9.93
N ARG A 37 -14.44 -10.24 -9.74
CA ARG A 37 -15.05 -10.02 -8.42
C ARG A 37 -14.97 -11.22 -7.48
N HIS A 38 -14.96 -12.43 -8.06
CA HIS A 38 -14.93 -13.68 -7.29
C HIS A 38 -13.52 -14.23 -7.11
N LEU A 39 -12.64 -13.99 -8.09
CA LEU A 39 -11.31 -14.60 -8.14
C LEU A 39 -10.21 -13.69 -7.59
N LEU A 40 -10.44 -12.38 -7.50
CA LEU A 40 -9.49 -11.43 -6.96
C LEU A 40 -10.12 -10.65 -5.79
N LYS A 41 -9.37 -10.57 -4.69
CA LYS A 41 -9.72 -9.75 -3.52
C LYS A 41 -8.50 -8.98 -3.06
N ARG A 42 -8.61 -7.66 -3.00
CA ARG A 42 -7.64 -6.74 -2.43
C ARG A 42 -8.14 -6.29 -1.07
N LEU A 43 -7.29 -6.31 -0.07
CA LEU A 43 -7.60 -5.85 1.29
C LEU A 43 -6.32 -5.30 1.94
N PRO A 44 -6.39 -4.21 2.68
CA PRO A 44 -5.26 -3.75 3.50
C PRO A 44 -4.97 -4.73 4.62
N SER A 45 -3.70 -4.83 5.02
CA SER A 45 -3.28 -5.46 6.26
C SER A 45 -3.59 -4.54 7.44
N LYS A 46 -3.82 -5.09 8.62
CA LYS A 46 -4.10 -4.32 9.83
C LYS A 46 -2.86 -3.78 10.51
N ALA A 47 -1.76 -4.48 10.34
CA ALA A 47 -0.44 -4.12 10.81
C ALA A 47 0.50 -4.00 9.60
N PRO A 48 1.71 -3.43 9.79
CA PRO A 48 2.73 -3.41 8.73
C PRO A 48 3.34 -4.81 8.48
N PHE A 49 2.63 -5.87 8.83
CA PHE A 49 2.95 -7.28 8.58
C PHE A 49 1.65 -8.11 8.52
N TYR A 50 1.75 -9.34 8.01
CA TYR A 50 0.60 -10.23 7.86
C TYR A 50 0.26 -10.97 9.15
N GLU A 51 -0.71 -10.44 9.89
CA GLU A 51 -1.10 -10.95 11.19
C GLU A 51 -1.85 -12.29 11.15
N MET A 52 -1.81 -13.00 12.28
CA MET A 52 -2.60 -14.23 12.49
C MET A 52 -4.11 -14.00 12.33
N GLU A 53 -4.62 -12.81 12.65
CA GLU A 53 -6.03 -12.49 12.44
C GLU A 53 -6.36 -12.43 10.94
N ASP A 54 -5.51 -11.78 10.14
CA ASP A 54 -5.71 -11.64 8.70
C ASP A 54 -5.62 -12.99 7.99
N VAL A 55 -4.57 -13.78 8.25
CA VAL A 55 -4.43 -15.11 7.64
C VAL A 55 -5.56 -16.04 8.03
N THR A 56 -6.02 -15.98 9.29
CA THR A 56 -7.14 -16.82 9.75
C THR A 56 -8.43 -16.49 9.00
N ARG A 57 -8.71 -15.21 8.79
CA ARG A 57 -9.87 -14.76 8.00
C ARG A 57 -9.77 -15.17 6.54
N ASP A 58 -8.61 -14.93 5.93
CA ASP A 58 -8.38 -15.23 4.52
C ASP A 58 -8.47 -16.73 4.24
N LEU A 59 -7.85 -17.53 5.10
CA LEU A 59 -7.87 -18.99 4.98
C LEU A 59 -9.27 -19.55 5.21
N ASN A 60 -9.99 -19.08 6.25
CA ASN A 60 -11.38 -19.51 6.47
C ASN A 60 -12.25 -19.22 5.26
N PHE A 61 -12.17 -18.00 4.71
CA PHE A 61 -12.93 -17.62 3.51
C PHE A 61 -12.56 -18.49 2.29
N ALA A 62 -11.26 -18.76 2.09
CA ALA A 62 -10.79 -19.60 1.00
C ALA A 62 -11.27 -21.06 1.14
N LEU A 63 -11.22 -21.63 2.34
CA LEU A 63 -11.69 -22.97 2.64
C LEU A 63 -13.21 -23.12 2.46
N GLU A 64 -13.99 -22.11 2.89
CA GLU A 64 -15.43 -22.07 2.65
C GLU A 64 -15.76 -22.03 1.15
N ASN A 65 -15.07 -21.19 0.36
CA ASN A 65 -15.28 -21.11 -1.07
C ASN A 65 -14.88 -22.40 -1.79
N ARG A 66 -13.79 -23.03 -1.37
CA ARG A 66 -13.40 -24.35 -1.86
C ARG A 66 -14.50 -25.39 -1.60
N LYS A 67 -15.07 -25.38 -0.38
CA LYS A 67 -16.12 -26.34 0.00
C LYS A 67 -17.44 -26.07 -0.72
N ARG A 68 -17.84 -24.80 -0.89
CA ARG A 68 -19.14 -24.43 -1.46
C ARG A 68 -19.14 -24.40 -2.98
N HIS A 69 -18.03 -23.98 -3.59
CA HIS A 69 -17.97 -23.66 -5.01
C HIS A 69 -16.88 -24.45 -5.76
N GLY A 70 -16.12 -25.29 -5.07
CA GLY A 70 -15.02 -26.04 -5.69
C GLY A 70 -13.84 -25.16 -6.14
N GLN A 71 -13.74 -23.93 -5.64
CA GLN A 71 -12.64 -23.03 -5.98
C GLN A 71 -11.30 -23.57 -5.45
N LYS A 72 -10.24 -23.34 -6.21
CA LYS A 72 -8.88 -23.58 -5.72
C LYS A 72 -8.55 -22.59 -4.59
N LEU A 73 -7.61 -22.96 -3.74
CA LEU A 73 -7.03 -22.02 -2.78
C LEU A 73 -6.33 -20.88 -3.55
N PRO A 74 -6.37 -19.64 -3.03
CA PRO A 74 -5.83 -18.51 -3.74
C PRO A 74 -4.29 -18.50 -3.73
N LEU A 75 -3.68 -17.85 -4.70
CA LEU A 75 -2.37 -17.24 -4.56
C LEU A 75 -2.49 -16.09 -3.57
N LEU A 76 -1.63 -16.05 -2.55
CA LEU A 76 -1.43 -14.86 -1.72
C LEU A 76 -0.40 -13.95 -2.40
N LEU A 77 -0.76 -12.69 -2.58
CA LEU A 77 0.14 -11.63 -3.06
C LEU A 77 0.25 -10.58 -1.94
N MET A 78 1.43 -10.47 -1.37
CA MET A 78 1.78 -9.48 -0.34
C MET A 78 2.46 -8.30 -1.00
N LEU A 79 2.02 -7.09 -0.70
CA LEU A 79 2.51 -5.85 -1.29
C LEU A 79 2.83 -4.85 -0.20
N ASP A 80 4.04 -4.31 -0.22
CA ASP A 80 4.49 -3.30 0.71
C ASP A 80 4.46 -3.75 2.17
N ASN A 81 4.61 -5.00 2.37
CA ASN A 81 4.84 -5.73 3.61
C ASN A 81 5.12 -7.20 3.28
N GLY A 82 5.42 -8.00 4.29
CA GLY A 82 5.57 -9.44 4.10
C GLY A 82 7.00 -9.94 4.05
N SER A 83 7.99 -9.07 4.23
CA SER A 83 9.42 -9.40 4.15
C SER A 83 10.08 -9.71 5.48
N THR A 84 9.36 -9.63 6.61
CA THR A 84 9.96 -9.67 7.95
C THR A 84 9.63 -10.95 8.74
N GLU A 85 10.38 -11.20 9.82
CA GLU A 85 10.16 -12.38 10.67
C GLU A 85 8.73 -12.39 11.25
N GLU A 86 8.11 -11.24 11.47
CA GLU A 86 6.76 -11.09 11.97
C GLU A 86 5.69 -11.72 11.08
N ASP A 87 5.95 -11.85 9.78
CA ASP A 87 5.05 -12.48 8.80
C ASP A 87 5.07 -14.01 8.86
N THR A 88 6.17 -14.59 9.38
CA THR A 88 6.40 -16.03 9.28
C THR A 88 5.38 -16.92 10.00
N PRO A 89 4.76 -16.51 11.13
CA PRO A 89 3.68 -17.32 11.74
C PRO A 89 2.47 -17.48 10.80
N ALA A 90 2.11 -16.41 10.07
CA ALA A 90 1.03 -16.45 9.10
C ALA A 90 1.37 -17.32 7.89
N TYR A 91 2.60 -17.18 7.34
CA TYR A 91 3.06 -18.01 6.21
C TYR A 91 3.13 -19.50 6.56
N ARG A 92 3.62 -19.85 7.75
CA ARG A 92 3.60 -21.25 8.24
C ARG A 92 2.17 -21.80 8.35
N ASN A 93 1.19 -20.96 8.70
CA ASN A 93 -0.20 -21.37 8.71
C ASN A 93 -0.70 -21.71 7.30
N LEU A 94 -0.37 -20.88 6.30
CA LEU A 94 -0.72 -21.12 4.89
C LEU A 94 0.00 -22.34 4.30
N ALA A 95 1.24 -22.61 4.71
CA ALA A 95 2.01 -23.76 4.25
C ALA A 95 1.33 -25.11 4.56
N HIS A 96 0.49 -25.22 5.60
CA HIS A 96 -0.29 -26.42 5.87
C HIS A 96 -1.32 -26.73 4.78
N TYR A 97 -1.59 -25.77 3.90
CA TYR A 97 -2.59 -25.89 2.83
C TYR A 97 -1.98 -25.74 1.43
N ASP A 98 -0.65 -25.70 1.33
CA ASP A 98 0.06 -25.49 0.07
C ASP A 98 -0.41 -24.21 -0.66
N VAL A 99 -0.71 -23.14 0.07
CA VAL A 99 -1.07 -21.84 -0.51
C VAL A 99 0.18 -21.15 -1.03
N PRO A 100 0.29 -20.86 -2.33
CA PRO A 100 1.45 -20.16 -2.86
C PRO A 100 1.47 -18.70 -2.43
N ILE A 101 2.67 -18.18 -2.16
CA ILE A 101 2.92 -16.84 -1.63
C ILE A 101 3.93 -16.11 -2.51
N VAL A 102 3.56 -14.92 -2.97
CA VAL A 102 4.44 -13.98 -3.65
C VAL A 102 4.49 -12.69 -2.84
N VAL A 103 5.69 -12.20 -2.57
CA VAL A 103 5.96 -10.96 -1.84
C VAL A 103 6.60 -9.96 -2.80
N VAL A 104 6.08 -8.74 -2.84
CA VAL A 104 6.69 -7.57 -3.48
C VAL A 104 6.77 -6.48 -2.41
N ASP A 105 7.97 -6.15 -1.97
CA ASP A 105 8.17 -5.29 -0.81
C ASP A 105 9.52 -4.58 -0.90
N HIS A 106 9.65 -3.38 -0.34
CA HIS A 106 10.90 -2.61 -0.33
C HIS A 106 11.48 -2.41 1.08
N HIS A 107 10.78 -2.88 2.10
CA HIS A 107 11.29 -2.84 3.48
C HIS A 107 12.48 -3.78 3.66
N HIS A 108 13.30 -3.51 4.68
CA HIS A 108 14.47 -4.34 4.97
C HIS A 108 14.04 -5.78 5.27
N PRO A 109 14.45 -6.76 4.45
CA PRO A 109 13.93 -8.12 4.56
C PRO A 109 14.69 -8.97 5.58
N ASP A 110 14.03 -10.03 6.06
CA ASP A 110 14.62 -11.16 6.78
C ASP A 110 14.67 -12.40 5.86
N PRO A 111 15.59 -12.46 4.88
CA PRO A 111 15.55 -13.46 3.83
C PRO A 111 15.74 -14.90 4.34
N ASP A 112 16.45 -15.09 5.45
CA ASP A 112 16.65 -16.40 6.07
C ASP A 112 15.36 -16.91 6.75
N ALA A 113 14.51 -16.00 7.24
CA ALA A 113 13.26 -16.34 7.88
C ALA A 113 12.11 -16.51 6.88
N VAL A 114 12.00 -15.59 5.91
CA VAL A 114 10.90 -15.49 4.95
C VAL A 114 11.14 -16.34 3.71
N GLY A 115 12.34 -16.31 3.15
CA GLY A 115 12.67 -16.99 1.88
C GLY A 115 12.24 -18.45 1.78
N PRO A 116 12.42 -19.28 2.84
CA PRO A 116 11.96 -20.68 2.81
C PRO A 116 10.45 -20.88 2.80
N LEU A 117 9.66 -19.83 3.03
CA LEU A 117 8.20 -19.88 3.23
C LEU A 117 7.41 -19.29 2.07
N VAL A 118 8.05 -18.60 1.14
CA VAL A 118 7.45 -17.93 0.00
C VAL A 118 7.93 -18.51 -1.32
N ASP A 119 7.10 -18.46 -2.35
CA ASP A 119 7.46 -19.00 -3.67
C ASP A 119 8.31 -17.99 -4.45
N GLU A 120 8.00 -16.69 -4.32
CA GLU A 120 8.75 -15.59 -4.93
C GLU A 120 8.85 -14.40 -3.97
N HIS A 121 10.04 -13.79 -3.90
CA HIS A 121 10.30 -12.63 -3.06
C HIS A 121 11.00 -11.54 -3.88
N VAL A 122 10.23 -10.58 -4.33
CA VAL A 122 10.72 -9.41 -5.06
C VAL A 122 10.98 -8.30 -4.05
N ASN A 123 12.26 -8.04 -3.79
CA ASN A 123 12.69 -7.01 -2.86
C ASN A 123 14.02 -6.43 -3.34
N PRO A 124 14.18 -5.10 -3.42
CA PRO A 124 15.41 -4.45 -3.91
C PRO A 124 16.67 -4.89 -3.16
N TYR A 125 16.59 -5.07 -1.86
CA TYR A 125 17.73 -5.54 -1.06
C TYR A 125 18.26 -6.92 -1.45
N LEU A 126 17.46 -7.76 -2.10
CA LEU A 126 17.89 -9.06 -2.60
C LEU A 126 18.65 -8.96 -3.94
N HIS A 127 18.74 -7.75 -4.51
CA HIS A 127 19.36 -7.46 -5.81
C HIS A 127 20.39 -6.33 -5.75
N ASP A 128 21.06 -6.15 -4.60
CA ASP A 128 22.08 -5.13 -4.37
C ASP A 128 21.57 -3.68 -4.46
N GLU A 129 20.25 -3.49 -4.31
CA GLU A 129 19.57 -2.19 -4.23
C GLU A 129 19.07 -1.92 -2.80
N ASP A 130 18.30 -0.87 -2.59
CA ASP A 130 17.81 -0.48 -1.27
C ASP A 130 16.34 -0.01 -1.29
N TYR A 131 15.86 0.47 -0.14
CA TYR A 131 14.49 0.92 0.11
C TYR A 131 14.01 2.08 -0.77
N ARG A 132 14.91 2.75 -1.51
CA ARG A 132 14.54 3.93 -2.33
C ARG A 132 13.65 3.59 -3.50
N ILE A 133 13.68 2.33 -3.98
CA ILE A 133 12.73 1.84 -4.98
C ILE A 133 11.50 1.33 -4.22
N THR A 134 10.43 2.10 -4.22
CA THR A 134 9.23 1.76 -3.43
C THR A 134 8.44 0.60 -4.03
N THR A 135 7.58 -0.01 -3.22
CA THR A 135 6.74 -1.12 -3.69
C THR A 135 5.77 -0.67 -4.77
N GLY A 136 5.24 0.55 -4.67
CA GLY A 136 4.37 1.12 -5.71
C GLY A 136 5.06 1.27 -7.05
N MET A 137 6.33 1.74 -7.08
CA MET A 137 7.13 1.79 -8.31
C MET A 137 7.26 0.42 -8.94
N MET A 138 7.70 -0.59 -8.18
CA MET A 138 7.87 -1.96 -8.67
C MET A 138 6.54 -2.56 -9.16
N SER A 139 5.47 -2.34 -8.41
CA SER A 139 4.16 -2.90 -8.72
C SER A 139 3.53 -2.30 -9.98
N VAL A 140 3.77 -1.02 -10.26
CA VAL A 140 3.35 -0.40 -11.53
C VAL A 140 4.09 -1.04 -12.72
N GLU A 141 5.40 -1.29 -12.59
CA GLU A 141 6.15 -1.97 -13.66
C GLU A 141 5.66 -3.41 -13.85
N LEU A 142 5.37 -4.13 -12.78
CA LEU A 142 4.75 -5.45 -12.87
C LEU A 142 3.36 -5.41 -13.52
N ALA A 143 2.55 -4.40 -13.19
CA ALA A 143 1.24 -4.20 -13.82
C ALA A 143 1.35 -3.94 -15.33
N ARG A 144 2.32 -3.11 -15.75
CA ARG A 144 2.63 -2.85 -17.17
C ARG A 144 3.14 -4.10 -17.91
N MET A 145 3.86 -4.97 -17.22
CA MET A 145 4.29 -6.26 -17.79
C MET A 145 3.12 -7.22 -17.99
N ILE A 146 2.11 -7.19 -17.11
CA ILE A 146 0.90 -8.00 -17.24
C ILE A 146 -0.02 -7.44 -18.33
N ASP A 147 -0.23 -6.12 -18.34
CA ASP A 147 -1.06 -5.41 -19.31
C ASP A 147 -0.37 -4.12 -19.78
N PRO A 148 0.37 -4.15 -20.90
CA PRO A 148 1.06 -2.97 -21.43
C PRO A 148 0.13 -1.80 -21.78
N SER A 149 -1.17 -2.02 -21.96
CA SER A 149 -2.13 -0.95 -22.24
C SER A 149 -2.33 0.01 -21.09
N LEU A 150 -1.90 -0.38 -19.87
CA LEU A 150 -1.96 0.44 -18.66
C LEU A 150 -0.83 1.49 -18.56
N THR A 151 0.15 1.46 -19.47
CA THR A 151 1.35 2.32 -19.35
C THR A 151 1.01 3.81 -19.25
N GLU A 152 0.10 4.29 -20.09
CA GLU A 152 -0.33 5.69 -20.06
C GLU A 152 -1.22 5.96 -18.84
N GLU A 153 -2.17 5.08 -18.54
CA GLU A 153 -3.11 5.23 -17.43
C GLU A 153 -2.38 5.35 -16.09
N LEU A 154 -1.35 4.54 -15.87
CA LEU A 154 -0.58 4.47 -14.63
C LEU A 154 0.64 5.41 -14.57
N GLY A 155 0.84 6.31 -15.55
CA GLY A 155 2.07 7.09 -15.69
C GLY A 155 2.46 7.93 -14.47
N HIS A 156 1.50 8.42 -13.70
CA HIS A 156 1.73 9.25 -12.50
C HIS A 156 1.89 8.44 -11.20
N VAL A 157 1.39 7.21 -11.17
CA VAL A 157 1.30 6.42 -9.92
C VAL A 157 2.67 6.14 -9.27
N PRO A 158 3.75 5.79 -10.03
CA PRO A 158 5.07 5.60 -9.42
C PRO A 158 5.61 6.86 -8.73
N ALA A 159 5.31 8.05 -9.28
CA ALA A 159 5.72 9.31 -8.68
C ALA A 159 4.95 9.58 -7.38
N VAL A 160 3.63 9.28 -7.33
CA VAL A 160 2.86 9.36 -6.07
C VAL A 160 3.47 8.44 -5.02
N ALA A 161 3.73 7.18 -5.36
CA ALA A 161 4.35 6.19 -4.47
C ALA A 161 5.68 6.69 -3.90
N GLY A 162 6.57 7.13 -4.79
CA GLY A 162 7.88 7.63 -4.37
C GLY A 162 7.82 8.90 -3.52
N LEU A 163 6.89 9.81 -3.77
CA LEU A 163 6.72 11.01 -2.95
C LEU A 163 6.10 10.69 -1.59
N ALA A 164 5.15 9.77 -1.50
CA ALA A 164 4.56 9.31 -0.25
C ALA A 164 5.65 8.74 0.67
N ASP A 165 6.54 7.92 0.15
CA ASP A 165 7.65 7.29 0.88
C ASP A 165 8.94 8.11 0.91
N ARG A 166 8.91 9.33 0.39
CA ARG A 166 10.09 10.22 0.34
C ARG A 166 11.28 9.56 -0.35
N SER A 167 11.03 8.80 -1.39
CA SER A 167 12.03 8.11 -2.18
C SER A 167 13.08 9.07 -2.74
N GLN A 168 14.32 8.61 -2.77
CA GLN A 168 15.46 9.27 -3.40
C GLN A 168 16.04 8.38 -4.53
N ALA A 169 15.22 7.52 -5.15
CA ALA A 169 15.65 6.70 -6.26
C ALA A 169 15.99 7.56 -7.48
N GLU A 170 16.97 7.14 -8.26
CA GLU A 170 17.34 7.83 -9.52
C GLU A 170 16.16 7.85 -10.53
N ALA A 171 15.29 6.83 -10.48
CA ALA A 171 14.10 6.74 -11.33
C ALA A 171 13.02 7.79 -11.02
N MET A 172 13.10 8.50 -9.88
CA MET A 172 12.10 9.51 -9.51
C MET A 172 11.96 10.62 -10.54
N ASP A 173 13.08 11.11 -11.10
CA ASP A 173 13.05 12.17 -12.11
C ASP A 173 12.25 11.73 -13.35
N ASP A 174 12.45 10.49 -13.82
CA ASP A 174 11.73 9.93 -14.96
C ASP A 174 10.22 9.78 -14.65
N TYR A 175 9.86 9.35 -13.44
CA TYR A 175 8.46 9.22 -13.03
C TYR A 175 7.77 10.57 -12.83
N LEU A 176 8.48 11.59 -12.34
CA LEU A 176 7.96 12.95 -12.27
C LEU A 176 7.74 13.55 -13.67
N ASP A 177 8.63 13.29 -14.62
CA ASP A 177 8.46 13.71 -16.01
C ASP A 177 7.22 13.06 -16.65
N LEU A 178 7.02 11.74 -16.44
CA LEU A 178 5.81 11.05 -16.91
C LEU A 178 4.52 11.59 -16.28
N ALA A 179 4.57 11.94 -15.00
CA ALA A 179 3.43 12.55 -14.32
C ALA A 179 3.15 13.98 -14.84
N ALA A 180 4.20 14.75 -15.14
CA ALA A 180 4.09 16.08 -15.72
C ALA A 180 3.46 16.05 -17.13
N GLU A 181 3.73 15.03 -17.94
CA GLU A 181 3.05 14.82 -19.23
C GLU A 181 1.54 14.62 -19.07
N LYS A 182 1.08 14.13 -17.93
CA LYS A 182 -0.33 14.01 -17.55
C LYS A 182 -0.90 15.26 -16.88
N GLY A 183 -0.10 16.30 -16.72
CA GLY A 183 -0.50 17.59 -16.17
C GLY A 183 -0.44 17.66 -14.64
N TYR A 184 0.30 16.76 -13.98
CA TYR A 184 0.56 16.83 -12.53
C TYR A 184 1.82 17.63 -12.24
N THR A 185 1.76 18.47 -11.23
CA THR A 185 2.95 19.02 -10.56
C THR A 185 3.38 18.10 -9.41
N GLU A 186 4.60 18.27 -8.91
CA GLU A 186 5.05 17.53 -7.72
C GLU A 186 4.16 17.83 -6.50
N ALA A 187 3.63 19.04 -6.38
CA ALA A 187 2.70 19.40 -5.31
C ALA A 187 1.40 18.61 -5.42
N ASP A 188 0.79 18.53 -6.61
CA ASP A 188 -0.43 17.75 -6.83
C ASP A 188 -0.22 16.27 -6.47
N LEU A 189 0.95 15.70 -6.80
CA LEU A 189 1.27 14.31 -6.49
C LEU A 189 1.45 14.08 -4.98
N ARG A 190 2.02 15.05 -4.25
CA ARG A 190 2.09 15.01 -2.77
C ARG A 190 0.70 15.05 -2.15
N ASP A 191 -0.17 15.92 -2.66
CA ASP A 191 -1.56 16.02 -2.20
C ASP A 191 -2.33 14.72 -2.47
N VAL A 192 -2.07 14.05 -3.60
CA VAL A 192 -2.62 12.70 -3.86
C VAL A 192 -2.14 11.69 -2.81
N GLY A 193 -0.84 11.65 -2.51
CA GLY A 193 -0.28 10.77 -1.46
C GLY A 193 -0.93 11.01 -0.10
N GLU A 194 -1.02 12.27 0.33
CA GLU A 194 -1.66 12.67 1.58
C GLU A 194 -3.15 12.32 1.62
N ALA A 195 -3.85 12.50 0.50
CA ALA A 195 -5.26 12.15 0.37
C ALA A 195 -5.48 10.63 0.49
N LEU A 196 -4.58 9.82 -0.06
CA LEU A 196 -4.61 8.36 0.05
C LEU A 196 -4.41 7.90 1.50
N ASP A 197 -3.40 8.42 2.19
CA ASP A 197 -3.14 8.12 3.60
C ASP A 197 -4.34 8.50 4.48
N TYR A 198 -4.88 9.69 4.27
CA TYR A 198 -6.04 10.15 5.00
C TYR A 198 -7.29 9.29 4.75
N ALA A 199 -7.55 8.94 3.48
CA ALA A 199 -8.66 8.07 3.12
C ALA A 199 -8.50 6.67 3.75
N THR A 200 -7.31 6.10 3.70
CA THR A 200 -7.00 4.78 4.25
C THR A 200 -7.24 4.73 5.76
N PHE A 201 -6.82 5.76 6.48
CA PHE A 201 -7.06 5.87 7.92
C PHE A 201 -8.56 5.76 8.26
N TRP A 202 -9.43 6.44 7.49
CA TRP A 202 -10.88 6.42 7.74
C TRP A 202 -11.59 5.20 7.17
N LEU A 203 -11.08 4.62 6.09
CA LEU A 203 -11.55 3.33 5.58
C LEU A 203 -11.23 2.19 6.56
N LYS A 204 -10.25 2.37 7.39
CA LYS A 204 -9.71 1.35 8.30
C LYS A 204 -9.34 0.10 7.48
N TYR A 205 -9.95 -1.00 7.62
CA TYR A 205 -9.57 -2.24 6.93
C TYR A 205 -10.50 -2.59 5.75
N ASN A 206 -11.17 -1.59 5.20
CA ASN A 206 -11.95 -1.75 3.97
C ASN A 206 -11.12 -1.40 2.75
N ASP A 207 -11.40 -2.04 1.62
CA ASP A 207 -10.64 -1.82 0.38
C ASP A 207 -10.87 -0.45 -0.26
N GLY A 208 -12.02 0.18 0.02
CA GLY A 208 -12.36 1.52 -0.45
C GLY A 208 -12.29 1.72 -1.97
N ARG A 209 -12.42 0.63 -2.72
CA ARG A 209 -12.11 0.50 -4.14
C ARG A 209 -12.39 1.77 -4.96
N GLU A 210 -13.64 2.22 -5.03
CA GLU A 210 -14.04 3.33 -5.91
C GLU A 210 -13.47 4.66 -5.42
N LEU A 211 -13.50 4.90 -4.11
CA LEU A 211 -12.94 6.12 -3.50
C LEU A 211 -11.43 6.23 -3.76
N ILE A 212 -10.70 5.12 -3.60
CA ILE A 212 -9.26 5.08 -3.83
C ILE A 212 -8.93 5.23 -5.31
N ASN A 213 -9.71 4.60 -6.20
CA ASN A 213 -9.54 4.76 -7.64
C ASN A 213 -9.75 6.23 -8.07
N ASP A 214 -10.78 6.89 -7.54
CA ASP A 214 -11.02 8.31 -7.78
C ASP A 214 -9.88 9.18 -7.21
N ALA A 215 -9.42 8.91 -5.99
CA ALA A 215 -8.34 9.67 -5.36
C ALA A 215 -6.99 9.48 -6.07
N LEU A 216 -6.71 8.27 -6.60
CA LEU A 216 -5.49 7.98 -7.36
C LEU A 216 -5.62 8.31 -8.86
N ASN A 217 -6.81 8.71 -9.33
CA ASN A 217 -7.13 8.93 -10.76
C ASN A 217 -6.77 7.72 -11.66
N VAL A 218 -7.13 6.53 -11.20
CA VAL A 218 -6.95 5.26 -11.92
C VAL A 218 -8.31 4.64 -12.17
N ALA A 219 -8.59 4.21 -13.40
CA ALA A 219 -9.92 3.78 -13.81
C ALA A 219 -11.02 4.82 -13.49
N CYS A 220 -10.66 6.10 -13.51
CA CYS A 220 -11.52 7.25 -13.23
C CYS A 220 -11.76 8.04 -14.51
N ASP A 221 -13.03 8.29 -14.84
CA ASP A 221 -13.42 9.03 -16.06
C ASP A 221 -13.67 10.53 -15.80
N ASP A 222 -13.46 11.00 -14.56
CA ASP A 222 -13.83 12.34 -14.10
C ASP A 222 -12.65 13.02 -13.38
N ARG A 223 -11.86 13.76 -14.15
CA ARG A 223 -10.69 14.49 -13.67
C ARG A 223 -11.07 15.61 -12.68
N GLU A 224 -12.17 16.29 -12.89
CA GLU A 224 -12.62 17.35 -11.98
C GLU A 224 -12.97 16.77 -10.61
N ARG A 225 -13.70 15.64 -10.58
CA ARG A 225 -14.01 14.93 -9.34
C ARG A 225 -12.75 14.47 -8.62
N HIS A 226 -11.74 13.96 -9.34
CA HIS A 226 -10.46 13.59 -8.76
C HIS A 226 -9.80 14.79 -8.06
N GLU A 227 -9.66 15.91 -8.76
CA GLU A 227 -9.01 17.12 -8.24
C GLU A 227 -9.76 17.68 -6.99
N GLU A 228 -11.08 17.78 -7.04
CA GLU A 228 -11.89 18.23 -5.90
C GLU A 228 -11.78 17.26 -4.69
N LEU A 229 -11.75 15.95 -4.95
CA LEU A 229 -11.61 14.93 -3.90
C LEU A 229 -10.25 15.00 -3.23
N VAL A 230 -9.18 15.09 -4.01
CA VAL A 230 -7.81 15.20 -3.49
C VAL A 230 -7.65 16.48 -2.68
N GLU A 231 -8.07 17.64 -3.20
CA GLU A 231 -8.02 18.91 -2.47
C GLU A 231 -8.78 18.81 -1.13
N PHE A 232 -9.97 18.22 -1.13
CA PHE A 232 -10.76 18.04 0.09
C PHE A 232 -10.05 17.15 1.12
N LEU A 233 -9.54 15.98 0.70
CA LEU A 233 -8.92 15.01 1.61
C LEU A 233 -7.58 15.53 2.15
N ALA A 234 -6.71 16.08 1.29
CA ALA A 234 -5.42 16.63 1.68
C ALA A 234 -5.58 17.82 2.64
N SER A 235 -6.49 18.76 2.34
CA SER A 235 -6.77 19.88 3.26
C SER A 235 -7.33 19.43 4.61
N ARG A 236 -8.04 18.32 4.66
CA ARG A 236 -8.51 17.73 5.93
C ARG A 236 -7.38 17.09 6.69
N ALA A 237 -6.51 16.34 5.99
CA ALA A 237 -5.33 15.73 6.56
C ALA A 237 -4.42 16.77 7.19
N GLU A 238 -4.05 17.81 6.44
CA GLU A 238 -3.21 18.92 6.92
C GLU A 238 -3.76 19.52 8.22
N ARG A 239 -5.06 19.83 8.25
CA ARG A 239 -5.69 20.40 9.46
C ARG A 239 -5.64 19.44 10.64
N ASP A 240 -5.96 18.15 10.42
CA ASP A 240 -5.96 17.16 11.49
C ASP A 240 -4.53 16.91 12.02
N VAL A 241 -3.51 16.98 11.12
CA VAL A 241 -2.08 16.93 11.49
C VAL A 241 -1.69 18.15 12.34
N ASP A 242 -2.09 19.35 11.92
CA ASP A 242 -1.79 20.60 12.66
C ASP A 242 -2.43 20.55 14.05
N GLU A 243 -3.66 20.11 14.19
CA GLU A 243 -4.33 19.95 15.49
C GLU A 243 -3.59 18.96 16.41
N GLN A 244 -3.12 17.83 15.85
CA GLN A 244 -2.32 16.85 16.59
C GLN A 244 -0.96 17.41 16.99
N LEU A 245 -0.30 18.13 16.09
CA LEU A 245 0.99 18.74 16.34
C LEU A 245 0.89 19.80 17.45
N ASP A 246 -0.11 20.67 17.38
CA ASP A 246 -0.35 21.70 18.41
C ASP A 246 -0.62 21.06 19.78
N ALA A 247 -1.41 19.99 19.83
CA ALA A 247 -1.67 19.25 21.05
C ALA A 247 -0.39 18.63 21.63
N ALA A 248 0.42 17.97 20.79
CA ALA A 248 1.67 17.34 21.21
C ALA A 248 2.72 18.37 21.62
N MET A 249 2.92 19.44 20.85
CA MET A 249 3.92 20.48 21.09
C MET A 249 3.65 21.29 22.35
N SER A 250 2.39 21.42 22.78
CA SER A 250 2.04 22.11 24.03
C SER A 250 2.61 21.42 25.27
N HIS A 251 3.05 20.18 25.16
CA HIS A 251 3.54 19.33 26.26
C HIS A 251 4.94 18.77 26.01
N VAL A 252 5.71 19.39 25.09
CA VAL A 252 7.10 19.01 24.86
C VAL A 252 7.94 19.42 26.05
N GLU A 253 8.60 18.46 26.68
CA GLU A 253 9.65 18.70 27.66
C GLU A 253 11.00 18.78 26.93
N HIS A 254 11.79 19.83 27.23
CA HIS A 254 13.11 20.01 26.66
C HIS A 254 14.17 20.02 27.76
N GLU A 255 15.20 19.21 27.62
CA GLU A 255 16.34 19.12 28.51
C GLU A 255 17.65 19.26 27.71
N ARG A 256 18.57 20.10 28.16
CA ARG A 256 19.92 20.15 27.65
C ARG A 256 20.82 19.24 28.47
N LEU A 257 21.46 18.29 27.82
CA LEU A 257 22.34 17.32 28.44
C LEU A 257 23.77 17.89 28.58
N ASP A 258 24.60 17.27 29.45
CA ASP A 258 25.97 17.72 29.77
C ASP A 258 26.92 17.75 28.56
N ASN A 259 26.62 17.00 27.49
CA ASN A 259 27.37 16.95 26.23
C ASN A 259 26.87 17.96 25.18
N ASP A 260 26.12 18.98 25.59
CA ASP A 260 25.43 19.93 24.72
C ASP A 260 24.40 19.35 23.76
N ALA A 261 24.01 18.09 23.91
CA ALA A 261 22.87 17.51 23.18
C ALA A 261 21.55 18.01 23.79
N HIS A 262 20.53 18.03 22.97
CA HIS A 262 19.17 18.40 23.35
C HIS A 262 18.26 17.17 23.34
N LEU A 263 17.58 16.90 24.45
CA LEU A 263 16.58 15.84 24.57
C LEU A 263 15.20 16.49 24.58
N TYR A 264 14.34 16.05 23.66
CA TYR A 264 12.93 16.40 23.62
C TYR A 264 12.11 15.15 23.96
N ARG A 265 11.15 15.29 24.87
CA ARG A 265 10.22 14.24 25.27
C ARG A 265 8.81 14.69 24.97
N ILE A 266 8.04 13.81 24.33
CA ILE A 266 6.61 14.01 24.06
C ILE A 266 5.87 12.76 24.54
N ASP A 267 4.88 12.93 25.42
CA ASP A 267 3.99 11.85 25.83
C ASP A 267 2.72 11.90 24.96
N VAL A 268 2.79 11.23 23.82
CA VAL A 268 1.70 11.22 22.83
C VAL A 268 0.46 10.46 23.32
N GLU A 269 0.60 9.56 24.28
CA GLU A 269 -0.57 8.86 24.84
C GLU A 269 -1.50 9.76 25.63
N ASN A 270 -0.94 10.79 26.27
CA ASN A 270 -1.70 11.71 27.10
C ASN A 270 -2.07 13.01 26.38
N TYR A 271 -1.32 13.42 25.36
CA TYR A 271 -1.40 14.76 24.78
C TYR A 271 -1.86 14.80 23.32
N ALA A 272 -1.85 13.67 22.61
CA ALA A 272 -2.40 13.61 21.26
C ALA A 272 -3.90 13.30 21.30
N HIS A 273 -4.61 13.77 20.30
CA HIS A 273 -6.02 13.43 20.13
C HIS A 273 -6.13 11.99 19.61
N ARG A 274 -6.70 11.11 20.45
CA ARG A 274 -6.92 9.71 20.06
C ARG A 274 -8.05 9.59 19.05
N PHE A 275 -7.96 8.59 18.17
CA PHE A 275 -8.97 8.27 17.18
C PHE A 275 -9.15 9.33 16.07
N THR A 276 -8.21 10.24 15.92
CA THR A 276 -8.11 11.20 14.82
C THR A 276 -6.85 10.94 14.01
N TYR A 277 -6.80 11.47 12.80
CA TYR A 277 -5.63 11.37 11.92
C TYR A 277 -4.58 12.44 12.27
N PRO A 278 -3.31 12.15 12.22
CA PRO A 278 -2.74 10.80 12.29
C PRO A 278 -2.90 10.21 13.69
N ALA A 279 -3.09 8.89 13.78
CA ALA A 279 -3.11 8.23 15.09
C ALA A 279 -1.71 8.29 15.73
N PRO A 280 -1.61 8.52 17.06
CA PRO A 280 -0.33 8.51 17.76
C PRO A 280 0.28 7.12 17.82
#